data_bb57a5f1093866c4b11314013feeac72
#
_entry.id   bb57a5f1093866c4b11314013feeac72
#
_cell.length_a   1.000
_cell.length_b   1.000
_cell.length_c   1.000
_cell.angle_alpha   90.00
_cell.angle_beta   90.00
_cell.angle_gamma   90.00
#
_symmetry.space_group_name_H-M   'P 1'
#
loop_
_entity.id
_entity.type
_entity.pdbx_description
1 polymer ?
#
loop_
_entity_poly.entity_id
_entity_poly.type
_entity_poly.pdbx_seq_one_letter_code
_entity_poly.pdbx_strand_id
1 'polypeptide(L)'
;MTCPACSGELSELATGVLIIDVCDGGCGGMWFDAGELRRVDESHEPVDAGVLEIKRDPALVVDHDARRSCPRCPDTTVLRRRFTSVDRRVAVDECPGCGGVWLDAGELAEMRSEFPTAEARAKAAGERLEAAFGEWMAGERKAAERDQKTAQELRDKLRGLTEGGRAGGLSDLGNIGSIADGISFVLL
;
A
#
# COMPACT_ATOMS: atom_id res chain seq x y z
N MET A 1 -26.05 3.12 11.53
CA MET A 1 -24.89 4.06 11.70
C MET A 1 -25.20 5.37 11.00
N THR A 2 -24.51 6.46 11.36
CA THR A 2 -24.72 7.78 10.74
C THR A 2 -23.74 7.99 9.58
N CYS A 3 -24.25 8.44 8.44
CA CYS A 3 -23.44 8.74 7.25
C CYS A 3 -22.45 9.88 7.54
N PRO A 4 -21.15 9.69 7.29
CA PRO A 4 -20.13 10.71 7.55
C PRO A 4 -20.18 11.89 6.58
N ALA A 5 -20.88 11.75 5.44
CA ALA A 5 -20.93 12.78 4.41
C ALA A 5 -22.19 13.67 4.49
N CYS A 6 -23.35 13.10 4.84
CA CYS A 6 -24.61 13.85 4.85
C CYS A 6 -25.39 13.74 6.17
N SER A 7 -24.89 13.00 7.16
CA SER A 7 -25.54 12.73 8.45
C SER A 7 -26.86 11.94 8.36
N GLY A 8 -27.18 11.38 7.21
CA GLY A 8 -28.28 10.43 7.03
C GLY A 8 -28.02 9.09 7.71
N GLU A 9 -28.99 8.21 7.71
CA GLU A 9 -28.82 6.85 8.22
C GLU A 9 -28.17 5.94 7.18
N LEU A 10 -27.22 5.09 7.60
CA LEU A 10 -26.65 4.03 6.77
C LEU A 10 -27.48 2.75 6.96
N SER A 11 -27.75 2.07 5.86
CA SER A 11 -28.44 0.77 5.81
C SER A 11 -27.50 -0.30 5.26
N GLU A 12 -27.69 -1.54 5.70
CA GLU A 12 -26.92 -2.69 5.21
C GLU A 12 -27.38 -3.08 3.80
N LEU A 13 -26.39 -3.33 2.93
CA LEU A 13 -26.58 -3.83 1.58
C LEU A 13 -25.73 -5.07 1.34
N ALA A 14 -26.36 -6.18 0.96
CA ALA A 14 -25.66 -7.40 0.55
C ALA A 14 -25.11 -7.25 -0.86
N THR A 15 -23.81 -7.54 -1.04
CA THR A 15 -23.12 -7.43 -2.35
C THR A 15 -22.92 -8.78 -3.04
N GLY A 16 -23.49 -9.84 -2.48
CA GLY A 16 -23.25 -11.22 -2.90
C GLY A 16 -22.01 -11.84 -2.24
N VAL A 17 -21.00 -11.07 -1.91
CA VAL A 17 -19.74 -11.55 -1.27
C VAL A 17 -19.50 -10.99 0.12
N LEU A 18 -20.14 -9.88 0.45
CA LEU A 18 -20.07 -9.21 1.76
C LEU A 18 -21.31 -8.36 2.00
N ILE A 19 -21.46 -7.83 3.22
CA ILE A 19 -22.49 -6.85 3.58
C ILE A 19 -21.76 -5.55 3.86
N ILE A 20 -22.19 -4.46 3.22
CA ILE A 20 -21.64 -3.12 3.40
C ILE A 20 -22.70 -2.15 3.89
N ASP A 21 -22.30 -1.05 4.48
CA ASP A 21 -23.19 0.00 4.93
C ASP A 21 -23.30 1.12 3.87
N VAL A 22 -24.49 1.43 3.42
CA VAL A 22 -24.74 2.38 2.33
C VAL A 22 -25.67 3.50 2.74
N CYS A 23 -25.48 4.69 2.19
CA CYS A 23 -26.38 5.83 2.32
C CYS A 23 -27.41 5.82 1.18
N ASP A 24 -28.29 4.78 1.17
CA ASP A 24 -29.32 4.63 0.13
C ASP A 24 -30.41 5.70 0.27
N GLY A 25 -30.75 6.34 -0.84
CA GLY A 25 -31.68 7.48 -0.85
C GLY A 25 -31.14 8.78 -0.24
N GLY A 26 -29.88 8.78 0.21
CA GLY A 26 -29.17 9.96 0.69
C GLY A 26 -28.05 10.39 -0.27
N CYS A 27 -26.80 10.49 0.23
CA CYS A 27 -25.67 10.89 -0.63
C CYS A 27 -25.16 9.77 -1.56
N GLY A 28 -25.56 8.51 -1.34
CA GLY A 28 -25.14 7.37 -2.16
C GLY A 28 -23.73 6.87 -1.85
N GLY A 29 -23.10 7.34 -0.77
CA GLY A 29 -21.78 6.86 -0.36
C GLY A 29 -21.86 5.53 0.39
N MET A 30 -20.70 4.89 0.58
CA MET A 30 -20.55 3.53 1.10
C MET A 30 -19.48 3.47 2.17
N TRP A 31 -19.75 2.69 3.22
CA TRP A 31 -18.75 2.34 4.23
C TRP A 31 -18.38 0.88 4.11
N PHE A 32 -17.08 0.63 4.11
CA PHE A 32 -16.47 -0.69 4.15
C PHE A 32 -15.73 -0.87 5.46
N ASP A 33 -15.92 -1.98 6.13
CA ASP A 33 -15.08 -2.35 7.26
C ASP A 33 -13.66 -2.72 6.80
N ALA A 34 -12.73 -2.82 7.76
CA ALA A 34 -11.32 -3.08 7.46
C ALA A 34 -11.12 -4.32 6.57
N GLY A 35 -10.54 -4.12 5.39
CA GLY A 35 -10.24 -5.17 4.44
C GLY A 35 -11.37 -5.58 3.50
N GLU A 36 -12.59 -5.07 3.69
CA GLU A 36 -13.73 -5.42 2.81
C GLU A 36 -13.61 -4.83 1.41
N LEU A 37 -13.17 -3.58 1.31
CA LEU A 37 -13.00 -2.90 0.02
C LEU A 37 -12.14 -3.71 -0.96
N ARG A 38 -11.08 -4.37 -0.48
CA ARG A 38 -10.17 -5.19 -1.30
C ARG A 38 -10.82 -6.41 -1.96
N ARG A 39 -12.05 -6.74 -1.59
CA ARG A 39 -12.80 -7.88 -2.13
C ARG A 39 -13.73 -7.48 -3.26
N VAL A 40 -13.81 -6.18 -3.55
CA VAL A 40 -14.76 -5.61 -4.51
C VAL A 40 -14.17 -4.46 -5.34
N ASP A 41 -12.91 -4.07 -5.13
CA ASP A 41 -12.31 -2.89 -5.77
C ASP A 41 -11.76 -3.14 -7.19
N GLU A 42 -11.69 -4.40 -7.62
CA GLU A 42 -11.24 -4.75 -8.96
C GLU A 42 -12.39 -5.19 -9.90
N SER A 43 -12.24 -4.92 -11.19
CA SER A 43 -13.29 -5.18 -12.20
C SER A 43 -13.68 -6.65 -12.34
N HIS A 44 -12.76 -7.58 -12.03
CA HIS A 44 -12.98 -9.03 -12.14
C HIS A 44 -13.60 -9.64 -10.87
N GLU A 45 -13.67 -8.91 -9.77
CA GLU A 45 -14.27 -9.39 -8.54
C GLU A 45 -15.80 -9.35 -8.63
N PRO A 46 -16.49 -10.37 -8.07
CA PRO A 46 -17.94 -10.43 -8.13
C PRO A 46 -18.55 -9.35 -7.22
N VAL A 47 -19.37 -8.50 -7.81
CA VAL A 47 -20.16 -7.48 -7.12
C VAL A 47 -21.53 -7.41 -7.79
N ASP A 48 -22.59 -7.40 -6.99
CA ASP A 48 -23.94 -7.18 -7.51
C ASP A 48 -24.08 -5.78 -8.10
N ALA A 49 -24.75 -5.67 -9.26
CA ALA A 49 -24.94 -4.39 -9.95
C ALA A 49 -25.57 -3.31 -9.06
N GLY A 50 -26.44 -3.70 -8.14
CA GLY A 50 -27.09 -2.79 -7.19
C GLY A 50 -26.11 -2.02 -6.28
N VAL A 51 -24.89 -2.53 -6.06
CA VAL A 51 -23.85 -1.82 -5.29
C VAL A 51 -23.26 -0.64 -6.06
N LEU A 52 -23.25 -0.73 -7.39
CA LEU A 52 -22.76 0.34 -8.25
C LEU A 52 -23.85 1.40 -8.55
N GLU A 53 -25.11 1.10 -8.23
CA GLU A 53 -26.29 1.89 -8.55
C GLU A 53 -27.09 2.30 -7.30
N ILE A 54 -26.41 2.67 -6.20
CA ILE A 54 -27.07 3.14 -4.98
C ILE A 54 -27.87 4.41 -5.28
N LYS A 55 -29.12 4.44 -4.82
CA LYS A 55 -30.00 5.59 -5.02
C LYS A 55 -29.47 6.82 -4.30
N ARG A 56 -29.50 7.94 -4.99
CA ARG A 56 -29.08 9.24 -4.45
C ARG A 56 -30.25 10.22 -4.44
N ASP A 57 -30.29 11.06 -3.44
CA ASP A 57 -31.13 12.26 -3.47
C ASP A 57 -30.42 13.32 -4.36
N PRO A 58 -30.98 13.68 -5.52
CA PRO A 58 -30.36 14.64 -6.42
C PRO A 58 -30.35 16.07 -5.84
N ALA A 59 -31.17 16.35 -4.82
CA ALA A 59 -31.17 17.65 -4.15
C ALA A 59 -30.08 17.79 -3.10
N LEU A 60 -29.44 16.68 -2.71
CA LEU A 60 -28.44 16.67 -1.66
C LEU A 60 -27.06 17.04 -2.23
N VAL A 61 -26.52 18.17 -1.78
CA VAL A 61 -25.17 18.61 -2.13
C VAL A 61 -24.22 18.14 -1.06
N VAL A 62 -23.21 17.34 -1.45
CA VAL A 62 -22.16 16.84 -0.56
C VAL A 62 -20.90 17.67 -0.78
N ASP A 63 -20.32 18.16 0.31
CA ASP A 63 -18.99 18.75 0.27
C ASP A 63 -17.95 17.63 0.35
N HIS A 64 -17.28 17.35 -0.78
CA HIS A 64 -16.28 16.30 -0.89
C HIS A 64 -14.96 16.66 -0.17
N ASP A 65 -14.73 17.92 0.16
CA ASP A 65 -13.54 18.39 0.87
C ASP A 65 -13.75 18.51 2.39
N ALA A 66 -14.97 18.35 2.86
CA ALA A 66 -15.28 18.41 4.27
C ALA A 66 -14.59 17.28 5.04
N ARG A 67 -14.12 17.62 6.25
CA ARG A 67 -13.62 16.61 7.20
C ARG A 67 -14.75 15.74 7.67
N ARG A 68 -14.54 14.43 7.65
CA ARG A 68 -15.52 13.42 8.04
C ARG A 68 -15.07 12.67 9.28
N SER A 69 -16.03 12.26 10.10
CA SER A 69 -15.78 11.41 11.26
C SER A 69 -16.15 9.96 10.96
N CYS A 70 -15.40 9.03 11.55
CA CYS A 70 -15.67 7.60 11.39
C CYS A 70 -17.07 7.24 11.94
N PRO A 71 -17.93 6.53 11.18
CA PRO A 71 -19.24 6.12 11.64
C PRO A 71 -19.20 4.97 12.67
N ARG A 72 -18.07 4.26 12.77
CA ARG A 72 -17.84 3.10 13.66
C ARG A 72 -17.20 3.49 14.99
N CYS A 73 -16.23 4.39 14.97
CA CYS A 73 -15.46 4.73 16.17
C CYS A 73 -16.26 5.69 17.07
N PRO A 74 -16.34 5.43 18.39
CA PRO A 74 -17.12 6.26 19.30
C PRO A 74 -16.53 7.66 19.52
N ASP A 75 -15.23 7.84 19.30
CA ASP A 75 -14.46 9.02 19.68
C ASP A 75 -14.32 10.06 18.56
N THR A 76 -15.30 10.18 17.67
CA THR A 76 -15.25 11.14 16.54
C THR A 76 -13.92 11.14 15.78
N THR A 77 -13.33 9.95 15.60
CA THR A 77 -12.06 9.77 14.86
C THR A 77 -12.20 10.34 13.47
N VAL A 78 -11.38 11.34 13.14
CA VAL A 78 -11.40 11.98 11.83
C VAL A 78 -10.79 11.05 10.78
N LEU A 79 -11.53 10.84 9.69
CA LEU A 79 -11.06 10.08 8.53
C LEU A 79 -9.90 10.80 7.86
N ARG A 80 -8.98 10.02 7.29
CA ARG A 80 -7.82 10.54 6.55
C ARG A 80 -8.00 10.24 5.08
N ARG A 81 -7.96 11.27 4.26
CA ARG A 81 -8.03 11.13 2.81
C ARG A 81 -6.70 10.58 2.28
N ARG A 82 -6.79 9.53 1.45
CA ARG A 82 -5.66 8.95 0.75
C ARG A 82 -6.05 8.51 -0.66
N PHE A 83 -5.10 8.50 -1.56
CA PHE A 83 -5.30 7.92 -2.88
C PHE A 83 -5.12 6.41 -2.82
N THR A 84 -6.09 5.66 -3.37
CA THR A 84 -6.02 4.20 -3.46
C THR A 84 -5.65 3.72 -4.85
N SER A 85 -5.96 4.52 -5.86
CA SER A 85 -5.68 4.18 -7.24
C SER A 85 -4.22 4.41 -7.60
N VAL A 86 -3.69 3.61 -8.55
CA VAL A 86 -2.32 3.73 -9.05
C VAL A 86 -2.09 5.12 -9.66
N ASP A 87 -3.09 5.64 -10.38
CA ASP A 87 -3.04 6.95 -11.04
C ASP A 87 -3.48 8.10 -10.15
N ARG A 88 -3.78 7.85 -8.87
CA ARG A 88 -4.25 8.86 -7.91
C ARG A 88 -5.52 9.60 -8.36
N ARG A 89 -6.39 8.92 -9.08
CA ARG A 89 -7.67 9.49 -9.53
C ARG A 89 -8.73 9.40 -8.45
N VAL A 90 -8.74 8.28 -7.72
CA VAL A 90 -9.72 8.05 -6.65
C VAL A 90 -9.08 8.27 -5.30
N ALA A 91 -9.67 9.13 -4.50
CA ALA A 91 -9.31 9.37 -3.12
C ALA A 91 -10.39 8.79 -2.21
N VAL A 92 -10.00 8.07 -1.17
CA VAL A 92 -10.91 7.48 -0.18
C VAL A 92 -10.62 8.04 1.19
N ASP A 93 -11.61 8.06 2.06
CA ASP A 93 -11.47 8.50 3.44
C ASP A 93 -11.34 7.28 4.37
N GLU A 94 -10.15 7.03 4.91
CA GLU A 94 -9.82 5.87 5.76
C GLU A 94 -9.77 6.26 7.24
N CYS A 95 -10.33 5.40 8.08
CA CYS A 95 -10.24 5.56 9.53
C CYS A 95 -8.92 5.03 10.08
N PRO A 96 -8.08 5.86 10.72
CA PRO A 96 -6.83 5.40 11.31
C PRO A 96 -7.03 4.53 12.55
N GLY A 97 -8.24 4.52 13.15
CA GLY A 97 -8.57 3.74 14.34
C GLY A 97 -9.01 2.31 14.02
N CYS A 98 -10.01 2.16 13.15
CA CYS A 98 -10.59 0.85 12.83
C CYS A 98 -10.19 0.31 11.46
N GLY A 99 -9.54 1.10 10.60
CA GLY A 99 -9.15 0.69 9.25
C GLY A 99 -10.32 0.61 8.26
N GLY A 100 -11.52 1.04 8.64
CA GLY A 100 -12.67 1.13 7.74
C GLY A 100 -12.51 2.29 6.76
N VAL A 101 -13.21 2.21 5.63
CA VAL A 101 -13.05 3.14 4.49
C VAL A 101 -14.41 3.65 4.05
N TRP A 102 -14.51 4.97 3.86
CA TRP A 102 -15.65 5.62 3.23
C TRP A 102 -15.34 5.92 1.77
N LEU A 103 -16.28 5.58 0.90
CA LEU A 103 -16.30 5.97 -0.50
C LEU A 103 -17.49 6.89 -0.78
N ASP A 104 -17.26 7.97 -1.51
CA ASP A 104 -18.34 8.78 -2.06
C ASP A 104 -19.02 8.05 -3.23
N ALA A 105 -20.21 8.50 -3.57
CA ALA A 105 -20.98 7.90 -4.66
C ALA A 105 -20.22 7.95 -6.00
N GLY A 106 -20.06 6.80 -6.62
CA GLY A 106 -19.35 6.62 -7.90
C GLY A 106 -17.88 6.26 -7.78
N GLU A 107 -17.23 6.50 -6.65
CA GLU A 107 -15.79 6.20 -6.49
C GLU A 107 -15.47 4.71 -6.65
N LEU A 108 -16.32 3.81 -6.15
CA LEU A 108 -16.15 2.37 -6.38
C LEU A 108 -16.18 2.01 -7.87
N ALA A 109 -17.14 2.57 -8.61
CA ALA A 109 -17.23 2.33 -10.05
C ALA A 109 -16.00 2.88 -10.80
N GLU A 110 -15.51 4.05 -10.40
CA GLU A 110 -14.30 4.63 -10.94
C GLU A 110 -13.06 3.76 -10.65
N MET A 111 -12.88 3.29 -9.41
CA MET A 111 -11.79 2.37 -9.03
C MET A 111 -11.82 1.10 -9.88
N ARG A 112 -12.99 0.47 -10.04
CA ARG A 112 -13.17 -0.75 -10.83
C ARG A 112 -12.92 -0.55 -12.31
N SER A 113 -13.12 0.66 -12.83
CA SER A 113 -12.90 0.99 -14.25
C SER A 113 -11.46 1.38 -14.58
N GLU A 114 -10.61 1.63 -13.57
CA GLU A 114 -9.25 2.14 -13.79
C GLU A 114 -8.38 1.15 -14.58
N PHE A 115 -8.50 -0.15 -14.29
CA PHE A 115 -7.77 -1.20 -14.99
C PHE A 115 -8.69 -2.35 -15.39
N PRO A 116 -8.55 -2.87 -16.64
CA PRO A 116 -9.39 -3.96 -17.11
C PRO A 116 -9.05 -5.31 -16.46
N THR A 117 -7.84 -5.49 -15.93
CA THR A 117 -7.36 -6.72 -15.29
C THR A 117 -6.38 -6.44 -14.15
N ALA A 118 -6.23 -7.41 -13.24
CA ALA A 118 -5.25 -7.36 -12.17
C ALA A 118 -3.80 -7.23 -12.69
N GLU A 119 -3.49 -7.88 -13.82
CA GLU A 119 -2.16 -7.79 -14.44
C GLU A 119 -1.89 -6.39 -14.97
N ALA A 120 -2.88 -5.72 -15.58
CA ALA A 120 -2.76 -4.34 -16.06
C ALA A 120 -2.50 -3.38 -14.89
N ARG A 121 -3.21 -3.57 -13.77
CA ARG A 121 -3.01 -2.81 -12.52
C ARG A 121 -1.61 -3.02 -11.95
N ALA A 122 -1.18 -4.28 -11.83
CA ALA A 122 0.14 -4.62 -11.31
C ALA A 122 1.28 -4.05 -12.17
N LYS A 123 1.13 -4.10 -13.50
CA LYS A 123 2.07 -3.50 -14.45
C LYS A 123 2.17 -1.98 -14.26
N ALA A 124 1.04 -1.28 -14.23
CA ALA A 124 1.02 0.18 -14.04
C ALA A 124 1.59 0.59 -12.67
N ALA A 125 1.32 -0.17 -11.61
CA ALA A 125 1.93 0.05 -10.30
C ALA A 125 3.44 -0.14 -10.31
N GLY A 126 3.95 -1.17 -11.01
CA GLY A 126 5.38 -1.41 -11.21
C GLY A 126 6.07 -0.28 -11.96
N GLU A 127 5.48 0.17 -13.07
CA GLU A 127 5.99 1.29 -13.88
C GLU A 127 6.07 2.59 -13.07
N ARG A 128 5.07 2.85 -12.24
CA ARG A 128 5.05 4.03 -11.37
C ARG A 128 6.10 3.96 -10.27
N LEU A 129 6.28 2.77 -9.66
CA LEU A 129 7.31 2.54 -8.67
C LEU A 129 8.71 2.73 -9.28
N GLU A 130 8.94 2.18 -10.48
CA GLU A 130 10.19 2.36 -11.21
C GLU A 130 10.45 3.83 -11.56
N ALA A 131 9.44 4.56 -12.04
CA ALA A 131 9.56 5.99 -12.32
C ALA A 131 9.88 6.82 -11.08
N ALA A 132 9.34 6.45 -9.92
CA ALA A 132 9.53 7.19 -8.67
C ALA A 132 10.87 6.87 -7.98
N PHE A 133 11.31 5.62 -8.03
CA PHE A 133 12.40 5.10 -7.21
C PHE A 133 13.48 4.34 -7.98
N GLY A 134 13.36 4.21 -9.32
CA GLY A 134 14.23 3.34 -10.12
C GLY A 134 15.71 3.68 -10.00
N GLU A 135 16.08 4.95 -10.02
CA GLU A 135 17.48 5.38 -9.86
C GLU A 135 18.04 5.03 -8.47
N TRP A 136 17.24 5.26 -7.43
CA TRP A 136 17.62 4.91 -6.06
C TRP A 136 17.79 3.39 -5.90
N MET A 137 16.82 2.60 -6.37
CA MET A 137 16.87 1.13 -6.33
C MET A 137 18.04 0.58 -7.15
N ALA A 138 18.39 1.20 -8.29
CA ALA A 138 19.54 0.83 -9.07
C ALA A 138 20.87 1.12 -8.33
N GLY A 139 20.93 2.21 -7.59
CA GLY A 139 22.03 2.56 -6.70
C GLY A 139 22.24 1.52 -5.60
N GLU A 140 21.17 1.13 -4.91
CA GLU A 140 21.20 0.12 -3.85
C GLU A 140 21.63 -1.26 -4.39
N ARG A 141 21.12 -1.68 -5.55
CA ARG A 141 21.54 -2.94 -6.20
C ARG A 141 23.04 -2.94 -6.48
N LYS A 142 23.58 -1.85 -7.07
CA LYS A 142 25.02 -1.72 -7.34
C LYS A 142 25.87 -1.72 -6.06
N ALA A 143 25.36 -1.14 -4.97
CA ALA A 143 26.02 -1.19 -3.68
C ALA A 143 26.08 -2.63 -3.14
N ALA A 144 24.94 -3.34 -3.13
CA ALA A 144 24.85 -4.73 -2.70
C ALA A 144 25.75 -5.67 -3.54
N GLU A 145 25.82 -5.48 -4.87
CA GLU A 145 26.71 -6.24 -5.74
C GLU A 145 28.19 -6.01 -5.40
N ARG A 146 28.60 -4.76 -5.12
CA ARG A 146 29.96 -4.45 -4.68
C ARG A 146 30.30 -5.13 -3.36
N ASP A 147 29.37 -5.08 -2.40
CA ASP A 147 29.56 -5.70 -1.08
C ASP A 147 29.68 -7.22 -1.21
N GLN A 148 28.84 -7.86 -2.03
CA GLN A 148 28.93 -9.29 -2.32
C GLN A 148 30.27 -9.67 -2.96
N LYS A 149 30.73 -8.88 -3.94
CA LYS A 149 32.02 -9.09 -4.58
C LYS A 149 33.17 -8.98 -3.58
N THR A 150 33.17 -7.94 -2.75
CA THR A 150 34.17 -7.74 -1.71
C THR A 150 34.16 -8.90 -0.70
N ALA A 151 32.98 -9.35 -0.28
CA ALA A 151 32.85 -10.48 0.62
C ALA A 151 33.37 -11.79 -0.01
N GLN A 152 33.13 -11.99 -1.31
CA GLN A 152 33.64 -13.15 -2.04
C GLN A 152 35.17 -13.12 -2.14
N GLU A 153 35.73 -11.97 -2.53
CA GLU A 153 37.21 -11.79 -2.61
C GLU A 153 37.87 -12.04 -1.25
N LEU A 154 37.26 -11.60 -0.15
CA LEU A 154 37.75 -11.87 1.19
C LEU A 154 37.69 -13.36 1.56
N ARG A 155 36.60 -14.04 1.22
CA ARG A 155 36.47 -15.50 1.42
C ARG A 155 37.53 -16.27 0.63
N ASP A 156 37.79 -15.88 -0.61
CA ASP A 156 38.78 -16.55 -1.46
C ASP A 156 40.22 -16.33 -0.94
N LYS A 157 40.52 -15.12 -0.44
CA LYS A 157 41.78 -14.84 0.26
C LYS A 157 41.95 -15.68 1.52
N LEU A 158 40.91 -15.76 2.35
CA LEU A 158 40.92 -16.58 3.58
C LEU A 158 41.10 -18.07 3.26
N ARG A 159 40.44 -18.58 2.23
CA ARG A 159 40.61 -19.96 1.76
C ARG A 159 42.04 -20.22 1.31
N GLY A 160 42.62 -19.33 0.53
CA GLY A 160 44.03 -19.44 0.09
C GLY A 160 45.00 -19.48 1.27
N LEU A 161 44.74 -18.75 2.34
CA LEU A 161 45.57 -18.77 3.53
C LEU A 161 45.44 -20.11 4.34
N THR A 162 44.25 -20.71 4.35
CA THR A 162 44.00 -22.00 5.04
C THR A 162 44.51 -23.18 4.23
N GLU A 163 44.48 -23.14 2.92
CA GLU A 163 44.97 -24.19 2.03
C GLU A 163 46.52 -24.12 1.84
N GLY A 164 47.08 -22.90 1.90
CA GLY A 164 48.54 -22.64 1.79
C GLY A 164 49.35 -22.89 3.08
N GLY A 165 48.69 -23.26 4.18
CA GLY A 165 49.29 -23.37 5.53
C GLY A 165 50.21 -24.53 5.75
N ARG A 166 51.05 -24.93 4.78
CA ARG A 166 52.14 -25.91 4.93
C ARG A 166 53.55 -25.39 4.62
N ALA A 167 53.74 -24.13 4.29
CA ALA A 167 55.08 -23.54 4.18
C ALA A 167 55.02 -22.01 4.18
N GLY A 168 55.47 -21.34 5.19
CA GLY A 168 55.78 -19.91 5.14
C GLY A 168 55.40 -19.14 6.42
N GLY A 169 56.40 -18.59 7.05
CA GLY A 169 56.29 -17.95 8.36
C GLY A 169 55.40 -16.72 8.45
N LEU A 170 55.08 -16.38 9.67
CA LEU A 170 54.21 -15.27 10.18
C LEU A 170 54.68 -13.84 9.80
N SER A 171 55.39 -13.61 8.74
CA SER A 171 55.93 -12.28 8.42
C SER A 171 55.03 -11.36 7.57
N ASP A 172 53.85 -11.85 7.09
CA ASP A 172 52.96 -11.06 6.23
C ASP A 172 51.66 -10.56 6.90
N LEU A 173 51.54 -10.67 8.22
CA LEU A 173 50.38 -10.18 8.98
C LEU A 173 50.42 -8.65 9.25
N GLY A 174 51.38 -7.93 8.69
CA GLY A 174 51.61 -6.52 9.02
C GLY A 174 50.58 -5.52 8.47
N ASN A 175 49.59 -5.92 7.66
CA ASN A 175 48.66 -4.98 7.05
C ASN A 175 47.16 -5.29 7.20
N ILE A 176 46.76 -6.01 8.25
CA ILE A 176 45.35 -6.28 8.54
C ILE A 176 44.71 -5.17 9.42
N GLY A 177 45.51 -4.19 9.88
CA GLY A 177 45.06 -3.12 10.78
C GLY A 177 44.09 -2.08 10.22
N SER A 178 43.80 -2.09 8.89
CA SER A 178 42.97 -1.04 8.25
C SER A 178 41.57 -1.49 7.85
N ILE A 179 41.14 -2.72 8.15
CA ILE A 179 39.81 -3.21 7.74
C ILE A 179 38.82 -3.23 8.92
N ALA A 180 39.29 -2.99 10.14
CA ALA A 180 38.45 -3.07 11.34
C ALA A 180 37.56 -1.84 11.59
N ASP A 181 37.77 -0.72 10.89
CA ASP A 181 37.03 0.53 11.15
C ASP A 181 35.72 0.70 10.33
N GLY A 182 35.35 -0.28 9.52
CA GLY A 182 34.19 -0.19 8.62
C GLY A 182 32.95 -1.01 9.01
N ILE A 183 32.97 -1.82 10.06
CA ILE A 183 31.81 -2.59 10.48
C ILE A 183 31.19 -1.94 11.72
N SER A 184 30.46 -0.86 11.50
CA SER A 184 29.55 -0.33 12.50
C SER A 184 28.25 -1.12 12.43
N PHE A 185 28.01 -1.92 13.42
CA PHE A 185 26.78 -2.66 13.67
C PHE A 185 25.62 -1.68 13.81
N VAL A 186 24.62 -1.76 12.93
CA VAL A 186 23.28 -1.31 13.23
C VAL A 186 22.40 -2.54 13.40
N LEU A 187 22.33 -3.02 14.64
CA LEU A 187 21.22 -3.83 15.12
C LEU A 187 20.31 -2.89 15.91
N LEU A 188 19.13 -2.56 15.34
CA LEU A 188 17.86 -2.30 16.04
C LEU A 188 16.72 -2.58 15.07
#